data_6e52550eef302aab19490b4a4fa4d80a
#
_entry.id   6e52550eef302aab19490b4a4fa4d80a
#
_cell.length_a   1.000
_cell.length_b   1.000
_cell.length_c   1.000
_cell.angle_alpha   90.00
_cell.angle_beta   90.00
_cell.angle_gamma   90.00
#
_symmetry.space_group_name_H-M   'P 1'
#
loop_
_entity.id
_entity.type
_entity.pdbx_description
1 polymer ?
#
loop_
_entity_poly.entity_id
_entity_poly.type
_entity_poly.pdbx_seq_one_letter_code
_entity_poly.pdbx_strand_id
1 'polypeptide(L)'
;VDGKAYIMEVSPRGGGNRLSEMIKYASGEDLIKNCVKAAVGLSLDMMKDPVYDGAWAEYIIHSEEQGIFESLEIDQDFEDKYVIEKDLWVKRGDNVRAFTGANETIGTLILKFSNQVELQNHLMDIQKFVRVNIKKV
;
A
#
# COMPACT_ATOMS: atom_id res chain seq x y z
N VAL A 1 0.36 12.13 -21.20
CA VAL A 1 0.60 13.30 -22.02
C VAL A 1 -0.60 13.47 -22.94
N ASP A 2 -1.20 14.65 -23.01
CA ASP A 2 -2.35 14.96 -23.86
C ASP A 2 -3.55 14.00 -23.70
N GLY A 3 -3.82 13.56 -22.47
CA GLY A 3 -4.89 12.60 -22.16
C GLY A 3 -4.65 11.18 -22.64
N LYS A 4 -3.45 10.87 -23.13
CA LYS A 4 -3.05 9.53 -23.57
C LYS A 4 -2.11 8.87 -22.59
N ALA A 5 -2.26 7.57 -22.39
CA ALA A 5 -1.33 6.74 -21.63
C ALA A 5 -0.18 6.28 -22.52
N TYR A 6 1.03 6.30 -21.98
CA TYR A 6 2.24 5.82 -22.64
C TYR A 6 2.94 4.82 -21.74
N ILE A 7 3.39 3.70 -22.30
CA ILE A 7 4.22 2.74 -21.56
C ILE A 7 5.61 3.35 -21.41
N MET A 8 6.06 3.51 -20.15
CA MET A 8 7.41 4.01 -19.84
C MET A 8 8.39 2.87 -19.60
N GLU A 9 7.92 1.79 -18.95
CA GLU A 9 8.73 0.63 -18.60
C GLU A 9 7.87 -0.63 -18.58
N VAL A 10 8.47 -1.76 -18.91
CA VAL A 10 7.85 -3.10 -18.76
C VAL A 10 8.78 -3.95 -17.92
N SER A 11 8.27 -4.52 -16.83
CA SER A 11 8.98 -5.42 -15.93
C SER A 11 8.33 -6.79 -15.90
N PRO A 12 9.11 -7.89 -15.82
CA PRO A 12 8.57 -9.25 -15.74
C PRO A 12 7.94 -9.59 -14.37
N ARG A 13 8.04 -8.70 -13.38
CA ARG A 13 7.44 -8.88 -12.04
C ARG A 13 6.67 -7.65 -11.61
N GLY A 14 5.71 -7.85 -10.70
CA GLY A 14 4.99 -6.76 -10.06
C GLY A 14 5.90 -5.88 -9.19
N GLY A 15 5.45 -4.69 -8.88
CA GLY A 15 6.07 -3.78 -7.93
C GLY A 15 6.16 -4.38 -6.52
N GLY A 16 7.04 -3.84 -5.68
CA GLY A 16 7.17 -4.20 -4.28
C GLY A 16 6.04 -3.61 -3.41
N ASN A 17 6.19 -3.77 -2.10
CA ASN A 17 5.34 -3.17 -1.06
C ASN A 17 3.84 -3.47 -1.19
N ARG A 18 3.48 -4.65 -1.70
CA ARG A 18 2.09 -5.10 -1.86
C ARG A 18 1.28 -4.39 -2.95
N LEU A 19 1.95 -3.74 -3.89
CA LEU A 19 1.29 -3.10 -5.02
C LEU A 19 0.37 -4.06 -5.80
N SER A 20 0.78 -5.33 -5.96
CA SER A 20 -0.02 -6.34 -6.65
C SER A 20 -1.32 -6.69 -5.91
N GLU A 21 -1.30 -6.69 -4.58
CA GLU A 21 -2.49 -6.88 -3.76
C GLU A 21 -3.43 -5.67 -3.85
N MET A 22 -2.89 -4.46 -3.80
CA MET A 22 -3.67 -3.24 -3.99
C MET A 22 -4.34 -3.22 -5.38
N ILE A 23 -3.62 -3.60 -6.43
CA ILE A 23 -4.18 -3.73 -7.79
C ILE A 23 -5.32 -4.77 -7.81
N LYS A 24 -5.16 -5.90 -7.12
CA LYS A 24 -6.23 -6.90 -7.00
C LYS A 24 -7.50 -6.32 -6.38
N TYR A 25 -7.38 -5.54 -5.31
CA TYR A 25 -8.52 -4.88 -4.69
C TYR A 25 -9.16 -3.84 -5.64
N ALA A 26 -8.34 -3.06 -6.34
CA ALA A 26 -8.80 -1.98 -7.19
C ALA A 26 -9.43 -2.46 -8.52
N SER A 27 -8.94 -3.56 -9.09
CA SER A 27 -9.30 -4.01 -10.43
C SER A 27 -9.97 -5.40 -10.48
N GLY A 28 -9.85 -6.18 -9.39
CA GLY A 28 -10.26 -7.59 -9.36
C GLY A 28 -9.26 -8.56 -10.00
N GLU A 29 -8.15 -8.07 -10.59
CA GLU A 29 -7.15 -8.87 -11.29
C GLU A 29 -6.06 -9.36 -10.34
N ASP A 30 -5.96 -10.69 -10.17
CA ASP A 30 -4.97 -11.32 -9.28
C ASP A 30 -3.65 -11.60 -10.03
N LEU A 31 -2.78 -10.58 -10.08
CA LEU A 31 -1.49 -10.69 -10.74
C LEU A 31 -0.58 -11.74 -10.09
N ILE A 32 -0.64 -11.89 -8.76
CA ILE A 32 0.18 -12.88 -8.03
C ILE A 32 -0.24 -14.29 -8.44
N LYS A 33 -1.54 -14.57 -8.43
CA LYS A 33 -2.07 -15.86 -8.88
C LYS A 33 -1.68 -16.16 -10.32
N ASN A 34 -1.78 -15.20 -11.21
CA ASN A 34 -1.39 -15.35 -12.60
C ASN A 34 0.12 -15.60 -12.77
N CYS A 35 0.98 -14.92 -12.00
CA CYS A 35 2.41 -15.20 -11.97
C CYS A 35 2.71 -16.63 -11.52
N VAL A 36 2.05 -17.12 -10.46
CA VAL A 36 2.21 -18.50 -9.99
C VAL A 36 1.76 -19.50 -11.04
N LYS A 37 0.59 -19.27 -11.67
CA LYS A 37 0.10 -20.12 -12.77
C LYS A 37 1.09 -20.20 -13.92
N ALA A 38 1.64 -19.05 -14.36
CA ALA A 38 2.65 -19.00 -15.41
C ALA A 38 3.90 -19.81 -15.05
N ALA A 39 4.39 -19.68 -13.80
CA ALA A 39 5.58 -20.36 -13.33
C ALA A 39 5.46 -21.89 -13.31
N VAL A 40 4.25 -22.42 -13.13
CA VAL A 40 3.97 -23.87 -13.12
C VAL A 40 3.35 -24.38 -14.44
N GLY A 41 3.34 -23.56 -15.48
CA GLY A 41 2.86 -23.93 -16.81
C GLY A 41 1.33 -24.08 -16.94
N LEU A 42 0.58 -23.48 -16.04
CA LEU A 42 -0.90 -23.45 -16.12
C LEU A 42 -1.40 -22.29 -16.98
N SER A 43 -2.59 -22.44 -17.53
CA SER A 43 -3.26 -21.35 -18.26
C SER A 43 -3.53 -20.17 -17.34
N LEU A 44 -3.26 -18.96 -17.82
CA LEU A 44 -3.55 -17.72 -17.10
C LEU A 44 -5.06 -17.46 -17.09
N ASP A 45 -5.53 -16.80 -16.04
CA ASP A 45 -6.86 -16.24 -16.04
C ASP A 45 -6.91 -15.10 -17.07
N MET A 46 -7.99 -15.06 -17.86
CA MET A 46 -8.17 -13.97 -18.82
C MET A 46 -8.38 -12.66 -18.06
N MET A 47 -7.54 -11.68 -18.35
CA MET A 47 -7.74 -10.34 -17.86
C MET A 47 -9.00 -9.74 -18.50
N LYS A 48 -9.83 -9.11 -17.69
CA LYS A 48 -11.01 -8.37 -18.14
C LYS A 48 -10.71 -6.89 -18.07
N ASP A 49 -11.49 -6.09 -18.78
CA ASP A 49 -11.44 -4.64 -18.61
C ASP A 49 -11.86 -4.32 -17.15
N PRO A 50 -10.96 -3.73 -16.36
CA PRO A 50 -11.24 -3.49 -14.94
C PRO A 50 -12.32 -2.41 -14.78
N VAL A 51 -13.25 -2.66 -13.85
CA VAL A 51 -14.19 -1.63 -13.40
C VAL A 51 -13.66 -1.11 -12.07
N TYR A 52 -13.09 0.08 -12.10
CA TYR A 52 -12.57 0.71 -10.89
C TYR A 52 -13.70 1.31 -10.06
N ASP A 53 -13.73 0.95 -8.78
CA ASP A 53 -14.65 1.51 -7.80
C ASP A 53 -13.86 2.34 -6.77
N GLY A 54 -13.98 3.67 -6.89
CA GLY A 54 -13.25 4.61 -6.04
C GLY A 54 -11.79 4.85 -6.45
N ALA A 55 -11.05 5.45 -5.55
CA ALA A 55 -9.62 5.72 -5.66
C ALA A 55 -8.85 4.93 -4.61
N TRP A 56 -7.77 4.30 -5.01
CA TRP A 56 -7.02 3.38 -4.16
C TRP A 56 -5.60 3.87 -3.96
N ALA A 57 -5.05 3.62 -2.77
CA ALA A 57 -3.68 3.91 -2.44
C ALA A 57 -3.09 2.83 -1.54
N GLU A 58 -1.80 2.58 -1.72
CA GLU A 58 -0.97 1.91 -0.74
C GLU A 58 -0.21 2.98 0.04
N TYR A 59 -0.35 2.97 1.37
CA TYR A 59 0.42 3.83 2.26
C TYR A 59 1.50 3.02 2.95
N ILE A 60 2.74 3.48 2.81
CA ILE A 60 3.92 2.85 3.42
C ILE A 60 4.07 3.37 4.85
N ILE A 61 3.88 2.50 5.83
CA ILE A 61 4.09 2.84 7.23
C ILE A 61 5.59 2.87 7.51
N HIS A 62 6.06 3.99 8.03
CA HIS A 62 7.47 4.20 8.35
C HIS A 62 7.63 5.17 9.53
N SER A 63 8.81 5.28 10.06
CA SER A 63 9.16 6.26 11.09
C SER A 63 10.15 7.28 10.54
N GLU A 64 9.93 8.55 10.83
CA GLU A 64 10.89 9.63 10.51
C GLU A 64 12.15 9.59 11.38
N GLU A 65 12.09 8.91 12.51
CA GLU A 65 13.18 8.81 13.48
C GLU A 65 13.50 7.36 13.81
N GLN A 66 14.76 7.10 14.15
CA GLN A 66 15.14 5.79 14.67
C GLN A 66 14.79 5.65 16.16
N GLY A 67 14.50 4.43 16.61
CA GLY A 67 14.20 4.14 18.01
C GLY A 67 13.55 2.78 18.21
N ILE A 68 12.90 2.63 19.34
CA ILE A 68 12.14 1.42 19.69
C ILE A 68 10.68 1.64 19.37
N PHE A 69 10.09 0.77 18.55
CA PHE A 69 8.67 0.82 18.19
C PHE A 69 7.79 0.62 19.44
N GLU A 70 6.87 1.53 19.68
CA GLU A 70 5.90 1.43 20.78
C GLU A 70 4.50 1.07 20.29
N SER A 71 4.00 1.80 19.30
CA SER A 71 2.66 1.57 18.72
C SER A 71 2.48 2.21 17.36
N LEU A 72 1.50 1.72 16.62
CA LEU A 72 0.87 2.38 15.49
C LEU A 72 -0.52 2.85 15.95
N GLU A 73 -0.77 4.14 15.87
CA GLU A 73 -2.07 4.73 16.13
C GLU A 73 -2.72 5.14 14.82
N ILE A 74 -3.96 4.71 14.63
CA ILE A 74 -4.78 5.12 13.48
C ILE A 74 -6.06 5.73 14.06
N ASP A 75 -6.45 6.89 13.56
CA ASP A 75 -7.74 7.50 13.89
C ASP A 75 -8.86 6.51 13.56
N GLN A 76 -9.77 6.27 14.51
CA GLN A 76 -10.77 5.20 14.38
C GLN A 76 -11.74 5.46 13.23
N ASP A 77 -12.19 6.71 13.03
CA ASP A 77 -13.11 7.05 11.95
C ASP A 77 -12.41 6.91 10.59
N PHE A 78 -11.12 7.24 10.53
CA PHE A 78 -10.31 7.04 9.34
C PHE A 78 -10.09 5.55 9.07
N GLU A 79 -9.76 4.75 10.08
CA GLU A 79 -9.56 3.31 9.94
C GLU A 79 -10.82 2.62 9.44
N ASP A 80 -11.96 2.86 10.08
CA ASP A 80 -13.25 2.24 9.75
C ASP A 80 -13.73 2.60 8.34
N LYS A 81 -13.42 3.83 7.88
CA LYS A 81 -13.93 4.33 6.61
C LYS A 81 -13.04 4.03 5.41
N TYR A 82 -11.72 4.06 5.59
CA TYR A 82 -10.79 4.06 4.47
C TYR A 82 -9.81 2.90 4.45
N VAL A 83 -9.52 2.26 5.60
CA VAL A 83 -8.53 1.18 5.66
C VAL A 83 -9.17 -0.14 5.27
N ILE A 84 -8.77 -0.69 4.14
CA ILE A 84 -9.22 -2.00 3.65
C ILE A 84 -8.37 -3.12 4.24
N GLU A 85 -7.06 -2.87 4.36
CA GLU A 85 -6.13 -3.84 4.91
C GLU A 85 -4.98 -3.13 5.62
N LYS A 86 -4.57 -3.69 6.76
CA LYS A 86 -3.45 -3.24 7.56
C LYS A 86 -2.50 -4.40 7.78
N ASP A 87 -1.24 -4.21 7.40
CA ASP A 87 -0.17 -5.17 7.61
C ASP A 87 1.00 -4.48 8.32
N LEU A 88 1.25 -4.86 9.56
CA LEU A 88 2.31 -4.32 10.41
C LEU A 88 3.37 -5.40 10.65
N TRP A 89 4.63 -5.11 10.30
CA TRP A 89 5.72 -6.09 10.32
C TRP A 89 6.58 -6.02 11.58
N VAL A 90 6.34 -5.04 12.42
CA VAL A 90 7.05 -4.83 13.70
C VAL A 90 6.10 -4.99 14.88
N LYS A 91 6.66 -5.37 16.01
CA LYS A 91 5.95 -5.43 17.30
C LYS A 91 6.60 -4.50 18.32
N ARG A 92 5.87 -4.19 19.37
CA ARG A 92 6.37 -3.36 20.47
C ARG A 92 7.70 -3.89 20.99
N GLY A 93 8.70 -3.03 21.06
CA GLY A 93 10.04 -3.35 21.47
C GLY A 93 11.04 -3.60 20.34
N ASP A 94 10.59 -3.71 19.09
CA ASP A 94 11.49 -3.87 17.96
C ASP A 94 12.22 -2.55 17.64
N ASN A 95 13.45 -2.68 17.15
CA ASN A 95 14.21 -1.53 16.66
C ASN A 95 13.67 -1.11 15.28
N VAL A 96 13.41 0.18 15.10
CA VAL A 96 13.07 0.78 13.81
C VAL A 96 14.11 1.82 13.42
N ARG A 97 14.35 1.96 12.13
CA ARG A 97 15.25 2.96 11.56
C ARG A 97 14.45 4.14 11.04
N ALA A 98 15.09 5.30 10.97
CA ALA A 98 14.53 6.43 10.23
C ALA A 98 14.41 6.06 8.75
N PHE A 99 13.30 6.47 8.14
CA PHE A 99 13.00 6.14 6.75
C PHE A 99 13.96 6.85 5.79
N THR A 100 14.70 6.06 5.03
CA THR A 100 15.57 6.51 3.93
C THR A 100 15.26 5.79 2.62
N GLY A 101 14.41 4.76 2.67
CA GLY A 101 14.00 3.97 1.52
C GLY A 101 13.17 2.76 1.91
N ALA A 102 12.84 1.93 0.93
CA ALA A 102 11.92 0.81 1.10
C ALA A 102 12.34 -0.23 2.17
N ASN A 103 13.63 -0.30 2.52
CA ASN A 103 14.13 -1.25 3.52
C ASN A 103 13.77 -0.86 4.96
N GLU A 104 13.37 0.38 5.21
CA GLU A 104 12.93 0.89 6.51
C GLU A 104 11.41 0.94 6.65
N THR A 105 10.69 0.32 5.71
CA THR A 105 9.24 0.13 5.82
C THR A 105 8.94 -0.81 6.98
N ILE A 106 7.98 -0.43 7.83
CA ILE A 106 7.54 -1.23 8.98
C ILE A 106 6.15 -1.81 8.84
N GLY A 107 5.48 -1.51 7.73
CA GLY A 107 4.17 -2.02 7.39
C GLY A 107 3.52 -1.25 6.24
N THR A 108 2.31 -1.64 5.90
CA THR A 108 1.52 -1.00 4.83
C THR A 108 0.05 -0.92 5.21
N LEU A 109 -0.64 0.10 4.67
CA LEU A 109 -2.10 0.17 4.62
C LEU A 109 -2.56 0.15 3.17
N ILE A 110 -3.59 -0.64 2.87
CA ILE A 110 -4.33 -0.51 1.62
C ILE A 110 -5.56 0.35 1.92
N LEU A 111 -5.66 1.47 1.22
CA LEU A 111 -6.69 2.48 1.44
C LEU A 111 -7.61 2.58 0.23
N LYS A 112 -8.91 2.81 0.50
CA LYS A 112 -9.93 3.08 -0.51
C LYS A 112 -10.67 4.36 -0.18
N PHE A 113 -10.79 5.23 -1.17
CA PHE A 113 -11.54 6.49 -1.08
C PHE A 113 -12.63 6.52 -2.15
N SER A 114 -13.65 7.35 -1.96
CA SER A 114 -14.75 7.45 -2.91
C SER A 114 -14.30 8.03 -4.27
N ASN A 115 -13.26 8.87 -4.26
CA ASN A 115 -12.74 9.51 -5.47
C ASN A 115 -11.32 10.06 -5.25
N GLN A 116 -10.69 10.50 -6.36
CA GLN A 116 -9.33 11.01 -6.37
C GLN A 116 -9.11 12.28 -5.51
N VAL A 117 -10.12 13.14 -5.41
CA VAL A 117 -10.02 14.38 -4.63
C VAL A 117 -9.97 14.05 -3.13
N GLU A 118 -10.85 13.16 -2.68
CA GLU A 118 -10.86 12.68 -1.29
C GLU A 118 -9.54 12.00 -0.94
N LEU A 119 -9.02 11.15 -1.82
CA LEU A 119 -7.72 10.50 -1.67
C LEU A 119 -6.61 11.53 -1.49
N GLN A 120 -6.50 12.50 -2.40
CA GLN A 120 -5.44 13.52 -2.33
C GLN A 120 -5.50 14.34 -1.04
N ASN A 121 -6.69 14.76 -0.63
CA ASN A 121 -6.88 15.55 0.60
C ASN A 121 -6.42 14.79 1.85
N HIS A 122 -6.70 13.49 1.94
CA HIS A 122 -6.29 12.69 3.10
C HIS A 122 -4.82 12.33 3.08
N LEU A 123 -4.25 12.01 1.90
CA LEU A 123 -2.84 11.66 1.79
C LEU A 123 -1.91 12.84 2.06
N MET A 124 -2.30 14.08 1.71
CA MET A 124 -1.52 15.28 2.03
C MET A 124 -1.32 15.49 3.53
N ASP A 125 -2.26 15.05 4.34
CA ASP A 125 -2.29 15.23 5.79
C ASP A 125 -2.33 13.89 6.54
N ILE A 126 -1.82 12.82 5.95
CA ILE A 126 -1.98 11.44 6.47
C ILE A 126 -1.48 11.29 7.92
N GLN A 127 -0.45 12.05 8.32
CA GLN A 127 0.08 12.03 9.68
C GLN A 127 -0.92 12.51 10.75
N LYS A 128 -2.01 13.17 10.36
CA LYS A 128 -3.11 13.49 11.28
C LYS A 128 -3.88 12.24 11.70
N PHE A 129 -3.93 11.23 10.83
CA PHE A 129 -4.72 10.01 10.99
C PHE A 129 -3.88 8.78 11.35
N VAL A 130 -2.62 8.74 10.89
CA VAL A 130 -1.73 7.59 11.07
C VAL A 130 -0.44 8.06 11.72
N ARG A 131 -0.12 7.53 12.92
CA ARG A 131 1.07 7.90 13.69
C ARG A 131 1.84 6.69 14.14
N VAL A 132 3.13 6.71 13.92
CA VAL A 132 4.07 5.74 14.45
C VAL A 132 4.70 6.31 15.71
N ASN A 133 4.49 5.65 16.84
CA ASN A 133 5.08 6.05 18.10
C ASN A 133 6.35 5.25 18.35
N ILE A 134 7.44 5.96 18.61
CA ILE A 134 8.73 5.36 18.94
C ILE A 134 9.29 5.99 20.22
N LYS A 135 10.03 5.18 20.97
CA LYS A 135 10.86 5.65 22.08
C LYS A 135 12.26 5.91 21.55
N LYS A 136 12.73 7.16 21.65
CA LYS A 136 14.11 7.51 21.34
C LYS A 136 15.08 6.79 22.27
N VAL A 137 16.16 6.28 21.71
CA VAL A 137 17.24 5.59 22.43
C VAL A 137 18.45 6.51 22.52
#